data_b1064a6082fbf4a4343aeb3f68314961
#
_entry.id   b1064a6082fbf4a4343aeb3f68314961
#
_cell.length_a   1.000
_cell.length_b   1.000
_cell.length_c   1.000
_cell.angle_alpha   90.00
_cell.angle_beta   90.00
_cell.angle_gamma   90.00
#
_symmetry.space_group_name_H-M   'P 1'
#
loop_
_entity.id
_entity.type
_entity.pdbx_description
1 polymer ?
#
loop_
_entity_poly.entity_id
_entity_poly.type
_entity_poly.pdbx_seq_one_letter_code
_entity_poly.pdbx_strand_id
1 'polypeptide(L)'
;GATIVKKAIEAPLRQIAYNAGVDPSVVLEKVKEGKEDFGFNANTLQYENLFKAGIIDPTKVTRTALQNAGSVASLLLITHAVVAELPEKKKEKHTDSPELEEEY
;
A
#
# COMPACT_ATOMS: atom_id res chain seq x y z
N GLY A 1 5.96 10.73 0.52
CA GLY A 1 4.59 10.18 0.63
C GLY A 1 4.04 9.73 -0.70
N ALA A 2 4.03 10.62 -1.68
CA ALA A 2 3.47 10.29 -2.99
C ALA A 2 4.25 9.15 -3.68
N THR A 3 5.56 9.14 -3.52
CA THR A 3 6.39 8.09 -4.11
C THR A 3 6.07 6.73 -3.50
N ILE A 4 5.80 6.71 -2.20
CA ILE A 4 5.45 5.47 -1.51
C ILE A 4 4.13 4.93 -2.03
N VAL A 5 3.13 5.80 -2.19
CA VAL A 5 1.83 5.39 -2.71
C VAL A 5 1.98 4.90 -4.15
N LYS A 6 2.77 5.59 -4.96
CA LYS A 6 2.99 5.20 -6.34
C LYS A 6 3.57 3.78 -6.44
N LYS A 7 4.54 3.46 -5.59
CA LYS A 7 5.10 2.12 -5.58
C LYS A 7 4.11 1.10 -5.04
N ALA A 8 3.32 1.49 -4.04
CA ALA A 8 2.36 0.59 -3.44
C ALA A 8 1.28 0.15 -4.42
N ILE A 9 0.82 1.04 -5.29
CA ILE A 9 -0.24 0.70 -6.24
C ILE A 9 0.27 -0.22 -7.36
N GLU A 10 1.58 -0.34 -7.53
CA GLU A 10 2.14 -1.28 -8.50
C GLU A 10 2.22 -2.70 -7.95
N ALA A 11 2.17 -2.86 -6.65
CA ALA A 11 2.39 -4.15 -6.02
C ALA A 11 1.37 -5.22 -6.42
N PRO A 12 0.05 -4.93 -6.49
CA PRO A 12 -0.89 -5.97 -6.91
C PRO A 12 -0.62 -6.48 -8.32
N LEU A 13 -0.33 -5.59 -9.26
CA LEU A 13 -0.04 -5.99 -10.62
C LEU A 13 1.23 -6.84 -10.67
N ARG A 14 2.26 -6.45 -9.94
CA ARG A 14 3.50 -7.22 -9.88
C ARG A 14 3.26 -8.61 -9.34
N GLN A 15 2.44 -8.72 -8.29
CA GLN A 15 2.16 -10.02 -7.69
C GLN A 15 1.36 -10.91 -8.63
N ILE A 16 0.37 -10.33 -9.31
CA ILE A 16 -0.43 -11.08 -10.28
C ILE A 16 0.45 -11.61 -11.40
N ALA A 17 1.34 -10.78 -11.93
CA ALA A 17 2.25 -11.18 -13.00
C ALA A 17 3.20 -12.28 -12.52
N TYR A 18 3.73 -12.12 -11.31
CA TYR A 18 4.62 -13.12 -10.72
C TYR A 18 3.90 -14.46 -10.58
N ASN A 19 2.67 -14.44 -10.07
CA ASN A 19 1.89 -15.67 -9.90
C ASN A 19 1.56 -16.33 -11.24
N ALA A 20 1.44 -15.55 -12.30
CA ALA A 20 1.16 -16.06 -13.62
C ALA A 20 2.43 -16.58 -14.33
N GLY A 21 3.58 -16.41 -13.71
CA GLY A 21 4.83 -16.90 -14.27
C GLY A 21 5.47 -15.99 -15.29
N VAL A 22 5.11 -14.72 -15.29
CA VAL A 22 5.71 -13.73 -16.20
C VAL A 22 6.49 -12.71 -15.42
N ASP A 23 7.39 -12.00 -16.11
CA ASP A 23 8.23 -10.99 -15.47
C ASP A 23 7.39 -9.79 -15.08
N PRO A 24 7.28 -9.48 -13.78
CA PRO A 24 6.44 -8.35 -13.34
C PRO A 24 6.89 -7.01 -13.90
N SER A 25 8.18 -6.81 -14.08
CA SER A 25 8.69 -5.53 -14.57
C SER A 25 8.27 -5.29 -16.03
N VAL A 26 8.30 -6.33 -16.84
CA VAL A 26 7.88 -6.24 -18.24
C VAL A 26 6.38 -5.95 -18.32
N VAL A 27 5.59 -6.67 -17.52
CA VAL A 27 4.14 -6.46 -17.49
C VAL A 27 3.81 -5.05 -17.05
N LEU A 28 4.46 -4.57 -16.00
CA LEU A 28 4.21 -3.24 -15.48
C LEU A 28 4.49 -2.17 -16.53
N GLU A 29 5.61 -2.30 -17.23
CA GLU A 29 5.98 -1.33 -18.24
C GLU A 29 4.99 -1.32 -19.40
N LYS A 30 4.59 -2.49 -19.87
CA LYS A 30 3.62 -2.58 -20.96
C LYS A 30 2.26 -2.01 -20.58
N VAL A 31 1.82 -2.26 -19.37
CA VAL A 31 0.56 -1.71 -18.89
C VAL A 31 0.63 -0.20 -18.79
N LYS A 32 1.77 0.35 -18.37
CA LYS A 32 1.95 1.80 -18.30
C LYS A 32 1.93 2.45 -19.68
N GLU A 33 2.37 1.75 -20.71
CA GLU A 33 2.32 2.26 -22.08
C GLU A 33 0.89 2.29 -22.63
N GLY A 34 0.02 1.44 -22.10
CA GLY A 34 -1.36 1.38 -22.54
C GLY A 34 -2.19 2.53 -22.02
N LYS A 35 -3.41 2.64 -22.54
CA LYS A 35 -4.31 3.72 -22.20
C LYS A 35 -5.49 3.17 -21.41
N GLU A 36 -5.92 3.97 -20.42
CA GLU A 36 -7.16 3.74 -19.67
C GLU A 36 -7.33 2.29 -19.20
N ASP A 37 -8.19 1.54 -19.89
CA ASP A 37 -8.58 0.20 -19.44
C ASP A 37 -7.66 -0.89 -19.94
N PHE A 38 -6.55 -0.55 -20.56
CA PHE A 38 -5.59 -1.52 -21.03
C PHE A 38 -4.86 -2.14 -19.86
N GLY A 39 -4.79 -3.46 -19.84
CA GLY A 39 -4.14 -4.17 -18.75
C GLY A 39 -3.72 -5.56 -19.15
N PHE A 40 -3.25 -6.30 -18.19
CA PHE A 40 -2.74 -7.66 -18.39
C PHE A 40 -3.77 -8.67 -17.89
N ASN A 41 -4.18 -9.56 -18.78
CA ASN A 41 -5.06 -10.67 -18.43
C ASN A 41 -4.21 -11.87 -18.05
N ALA A 42 -4.10 -12.12 -16.74
CA ALA A 42 -3.26 -13.20 -16.25
C ALA A 42 -3.79 -14.58 -16.62
N ASN A 43 -5.08 -14.68 -16.88
CA ASN A 43 -5.69 -15.95 -17.25
C ASN A 43 -5.28 -16.39 -18.67
N THR A 44 -5.24 -15.43 -19.59
CA THR A 44 -4.88 -15.71 -20.99
C THR A 44 -3.44 -15.30 -21.31
N LEU A 45 -2.77 -14.63 -20.37
CA LEU A 45 -1.42 -14.11 -20.55
C LEU A 45 -1.32 -13.10 -21.69
N GLN A 46 -2.39 -12.31 -21.88
CA GLN A 46 -2.46 -11.35 -22.95
C GLN A 46 -2.75 -9.96 -22.44
N TYR A 47 -2.33 -8.97 -23.22
CA TYR A 47 -2.61 -7.56 -22.93
C TYR A 47 -3.83 -7.15 -23.72
N GLU A 48 -4.83 -6.60 -23.05
CA GLU A 48 -6.08 -6.27 -23.70
C GLU A 48 -6.84 -5.21 -22.92
N ASN A 49 -7.93 -4.73 -23.50
CA ASN A 49 -8.80 -3.82 -22.81
C ASN A 49 -9.62 -4.63 -21.79
N LEU A 50 -9.32 -4.43 -20.52
CA LEU A 50 -9.92 -5.24 -19.46
C LEU A 50 -11.42 -4.95 -19.30
N PHE A 51 -11.83 -3.73 -19.59
CA PHE A 51 -13.24 -3.40 -19.53
C PHE A 51 -14.05 -4.21 -20.55
N LYS A 52 -13.55 -4.28 -21.79
CA LYS A 52 -14.21 -5.06 -22.83
C LYS A 52 -14.16 -6.55 -22.54
N ALA A 53 -13.12 -6.99 -21.85
CA ALA A 53 -12.99 -8.40 -21.47
C ALA A 53 -13.83 -8.75 -20.26
N GLY A 54 -14.44 -7.76 -19.61
CA GLY A 54 -15.27 -8.00 -18.43
C GLY A 54 -14.48 -8.20 -17.16
N ILE A 55 -13.21 -7.81 -17.17
CA ILE A 55 -12.32 -7.96 -16.02
C ILE A 55 -12.13 -6.59 -15.39
N ILE A 56 -13.05 -6.22 -14.50
CA ILE A 56 -13.02 -4.90 -13.86
C ILE A 56 -13.40 -5.04 -12.39
N ASP A 57 -12.87 -4.11 -11.59
CA ASP A 57 -13.29 -3.96 -10.20
C ASP A 57 -14.14 -2.70 -10.07
N PRO A 58 -15.27 -2.78 -9.38
CA PRO A 58 -16.05 -1.57 -9.12
C PRO A 58 -15.23 -0.57 -8.33
N THR A 59 -15.20 0.66 -8.79
CA THR A 59 -14.42 1.72 -8.14
C THR A 59 -14.78 1.89 -6.67
N LYS A 60 -16.06 1.75 -6.35
CA LYS A 60 -16.52 1.90 -4.97
C LYS A 60 -15.85 0.89 -4.04
N VAL A 61 -15.72 -0.35 -4.47
CA VAL A 61 -15.10 -1.39 -3.65
C VAL A 61 -13.63 -1.08 -3.43
N THR A 62 -12.91 -0.76 -4.50
CA THR A 62 -11.49 -0.45 -4.42
C THR A 62 -11.24 0.78 -3.54
N ARG A 63 -12.06 1.82 -3.73
CA ARG A 63 -11.92 3.04 -2.94
C ARG A 63 -12.20 2.80 -1.46
N THR A 64 -13.24 2.05 -1.16
CA THR A 64 -13.59 1.73 0.22
C THR A 64 -12.50 0.92 0.89
N ALA A 65 -11.94 -0.04 0.18
CA ALA A 65 -10.84 -0.84 0.72
C ALA A 65 -9.64 0.04 1.06
N LEU A 66 -9.29 0.96 0.16
CA LEU A 66 -8.16 1.85 0.40
C LEU A 66 -8.43 2.79 1.57
N GLN A 67 -9.64 3.35 1.64
CA GLN A 67 -10.00 4.24 2.74
C GLN A 67 -9.95 3.52 4.08
N ASN A 68 -10.47 2.31 4.14
CA ASN A 68 -10.46 1.54 5.38
C ASN A 68 -9.05 1.18 5.79
N ALA A 69 -8.22 0.78 4.85
CA ALA A 69 -6.82 0.48 5.12
C ALA A 69 -6.08 1.70 5.63
N GLY A 70 -6.32 2.86 5.03
CA GLY A 70 -5.70 4.10 5.46
C GLY A 70 -6.12 4.49 6.86
N SER A 71 -7.40 4.31 7.19
CA SER A 71 -7.91 4.62 8.53
C SER A 71 -7.26 3.74 9.59
N VAL A 72 -7.15 2.45 9.32
CA VAL A 72 -6.53 1.53 10.26
C VAL A 72 -5.05 1.85 10.43
N ALA A 73 -4.36 2.12 9.34
CA ALA A 73 -2.95 2.46 9.39
C ALA A 73 -2.72 3.75 10.19
N SER A 74 -3.58 4.75 9.99
CA SER A 74 -3.48 6.00 10.74
C SER A 74 -3.67 5.78 12.22
N LEU A 75 -4.64 4.94 12.59
CA LEU A 75 -4.88 4.64 13.98
C LEU A 75 -3.68 3.95 14.61
N LEU A 76 -3.08 3.01 13.90
CA LEU A 76 -1.89 2.33 14.40
C LEU A 76 -0.73 3.29 14.61
N LEU A 77 -0.52 4.21 13.67
CA LEU A 77 0.55 5.18 13.79
C LEU A 77 0.34 6.12 14.98
N ILE A 78 -0.89 6.58 15.15
CA ILE A 78 -1.22 7.46 16.27
C ILE A 78 -0.99 6.74 17.59
N THR A 79 -1.44 5.50 17.69
CA THR A 79 -1.27 4.71 18.90
C THR A 79 0.21 4.52 19.21
N HIS A 80 1.01 4.23 18.20
CA HIS A 80 2.45 4.06 18.38
C HIS A 80 3.09 5.35 18.89
N ALA A 81 2.72 6.48 18.32
CA ALA A 81 3.26 7.77 18.71
C ALA A 81 2.91 8.11 20.16
N VAL A 82 1.67 7.83 20.58
CA VAL A 82 1.23 8.09 21.97
C VAL A 82 2.06 7.25 22.94
N VAL A 83 2.23 5.98 22.64
CA VAL A 83 3.00 5.10 23.51
C VAL A 83 4.46 5.56 23.61
N ALA A 84 5.03 6.00 22.50
CA ALA A 84 6.41 6.45 22.50
C ALA A 84 6.61 7.77 23.23
N GLU A 85 5.66 8.69 23.11
CA GLU A 85 5.81 10.03 23.70
C GLU A 85 5.64 10.05 25.20
N LEU A 86 4.69 9.30 25.73
CA LEU A 86 4.44 9.33 27.16
C LEU A 86 5.65 9.06 28.01
N PRO A 87 6.46 8.03 27.72
CA PRO A 87 7.68 7.81 28.51
C PRO A 87 8.66 8.96 28.43
N GLU A 88 8.80 9.55 27.24
CA GLU A 88 9.71 10.67 27.06
C GLU A 88 9.26 11.89 27.84
N LYS A 89 7.97 12.17 27.86
CA LYS A 89 7.43 13.30 28.61
C LYS A 89 7.66 13.14 30.09
N LYS A 90 7.45 11.95 30.62
CA LYS A 90 7.74 11.67 32.01
C LYS A 90 9.22 11.90 32.32
N LYS A 91 10.07 11.46 31.44
CA LYS A 91 11.49 11.62 31.59
C LYS A 91 11.88 13.09 31.63
N GLU A 92 11.25 13.89 30.80
CA GLU A 92 11.53 15.32 30.78
C GLU A 92 11.06 16.02 32.03
N LYS A 93 9.91 15.65 32.54
CA LYS A 93 9.39 16.22 33.77
C LYS A 93 10.30 15.90 34.93
N HIS A 94 10.87 14.74 34.91
CA HIS A 94 11.83 14.32 35.94
C HIS A 94 13.22 14.42 35.35
N THR A 95 13.67 15.61 35.11
CA THR A 95 14.94 15.82 34.44
C THR A 95 16.09 15.10 35.11
N ASP A 96 15.92 14.80 36.37
CA ASP A 96 16.92 14.09 37.14
C ASP A 96 16.66 12.61 37.21
N SER A 97 15.67 12.08 36.47
CA SER A 97 15.29 10.68 36.52
C SER A 97 15.38 10.03 35.17
N PRO A 98 16.57 9.80 34.68
CA PRO A 98 16.75 9.23 33.35
C PRO A 98 16.39 7.76 33.22
N GLU A 99 16.23 7.09 34.34
CA GLU A 99 15.98 5.66 34.33
C GLU A 99 14.60 5.27 33.81
N LEU A 100 13.74 6.26 33.57
CA LEU A 100 12.40 5.96 33.11
C LEU A 100 12.34 5.41 31.71
N GLU A 101 13.39 5.52 30.97
CA GLU A 101 13.38 5.17 29.57
C GLU A 101 13.43 3.67 29.31
N GLU A 102 13.95 2.89 30.20
CA GLU A 102 14.13 1.48 29.90
C GLU A 102 12.83 0.71 30.02
N GLU A 103 11.74 1.33 30.39
CA GLU A 103 10.47 0.67 30.38
C GLU A 103 10.00 0.35 28.99
N TYR A 104 10.55 0.94 28.03
CA TYR A 104 10.14 0.80 26.65
C TYR A 104 11.28 0.46 25.76
#